data_925dfe98011cd04824407e5de4fc12ab
#
_entry.id   925dfe98011cd04824407e5de4fc12ab
#
_cell.length_a   1.000
_cell.length_b   1.000
_cell.length_c   1.000
_cell.angle_alpha   90.00
_cell.angle_beta   90.00
_cell.angle_gamma   90.00
#
_symmetry.space_group_name_H-M   'P 1'
#
loop_
_entity.id
_entity.type
_entity.pdbx_description
1 polymer ?
#
loop_
_entity_poly.entity_id
_entity_poly.type
_entity_poly.pdbx_seq_one_letter_code
_entity_poly.pdbx_strand_id
1 'polypeptide(L)'
;DYSSAASDVYKRQTINNTLYTDQPDGLSGNEDCGQMSAWYIFSSIGFYPVNPTNGLYVFGSPLFDEVKINLPQEKQFIIKTENNSDSNIYIQSVKLNGENYNYSYITHKDIMKGGELVFEMGSIPNKSFANDKEFRPKSKMY
;
A
#
# COMPACT_ATOMS: atom_id res chain seq x y z
N ASP A 1 12.74 -0.48 -14.32
CA ASP A 1 12.64 -1.91 -14.60
C ASP A 1 11.33 -2.48 -14.05
N TYR A 2 10.38 -2.71 -14.96
CA TYR A 2 9.05 -3.20 -14.62
C TYR A 2 9.05 -4.61 -14.02
N SER A 3 10.05 -5.41 -14.38
CA SER A 3 10.17 -6.76 -13.85
C SER A 3 10.47 -6.74 -12.35
N SER A 4 11.19 -5.73 -11.87
CA SER A 4 11.51 -5.56 -10.45
C SER A 4 10.29 -5.14 -9.63
N ALA A 5 9.46 -4.21 -10.15
CA ALA A 5 8.25 -3.75 -9.44
C ALA A 5 7.20 -4.87 -9.32
N ALA A 6 6.93 -5.60 -10.41
CA ALA A 6 6.01 -6.74 -10.37
C ALA A 6 6.53 -7.85 -9.44
N SER A 7 7.84 -8.13 -9.47
CA SER A 7 8.49 -9.07 -8.56
C SER A 7 8.39 -8.62 -7.09
N ASP A 8 8.51 -7.32 -6.83
CA ASP A 8 8.40 -6.77 -5.47
C ASP A 8 6.97 -6.92 -4.92
N VAL A 9 5.95 -6.62 -5.72
CA VAL A 9 4.55 -6.83 -5.35
C VAL A 9 4.29 -8.30 -5.03
N TYR A 10 4.72 -9.22 -5.89
CA TYR A 10 4.57 -10.66 -5.66
C TYR A 10 5.28 -11.12 -4.38
N LYS A 11 6.49 -10.65 -4.13
CA LYS A 11 7.25 -10.97 -2.92
C LYS A 11 6.55 -10.50 -1.66
N ARG A 12 6.03 -9.27 -1.65
CA ARG A 12 5.28 -8.74 -0.50
C ARG A 12 4.02 -9.55 -0.23
N GLN A 13 3.27 -9.92 -1.26
CA GLN A 13 2.10 -10.76 -1.13
C GLN A 13 2.47 -12.15 -0.55
N THR A 14 3.54 -12.76 -1.07
CA THR A 14 4.04 -14.03 -0.56
C THR A 14 4.43 -13.92 0.91
N ILE A 15 5.15 -12.86 1.30
CA ILE A 15 5.54 -12.61 2.70
C ILE A 15 4.29 -12.48 3.58
N ASN A 16 3.32 -11.66 3.18
CA ASN A 16 2.07 -11.49 3.95
C ASN A 16 1.33 -12.81 4.17
N ASN A 17 1.28 -13.66 3.16
CA ASN A 17 0.49 -14.89 3.20
C ASN A 17 1.21 -16.08 3.84
N THR A 18 2.55 -16.06 3.93
CA THR A 18 3.32 -17.22 4.35
C THR A 18 4.16 -17.03 5.61
N LEU A 19 4.56 -15.78 5.91
CA LEU A 19 5.45 -15.48 7.05
C LEU A 19 4.73 -14.85 8.23
N TYR A 20 3.42 -14.61 8.09
CA TYR A 20 2.55 -14.13 9.16
C TYR A 20 1.39 -15.09 9.34
N THR A 21 1.15 -15.56 10.55
CA THR A 21 0.03 -16.44 10.90
C THR A 21 -0.68 -15.94 12.14
N ASP A 22 -1.89 -16.44 12.39
CA ASP A 22 -2.71 -16.12 13.57
C ASP A 22 -2.37 -16.97 14.81
N GLN A 23 -1.17 -17.57 14.82
CA GLN A 23 -0.68 -18.38 15.94
C GLN A 23 0.21 -17.56 16.89
N PRO A 24 0.41 -18.00 18.15
CA PRO A 24 1.28 -17.30 19.11
C PRO A 24 2.72 -17.08 18.63
N ASP A 25 3.22 -17.93 17.74
CA ASP A 25 4.53 -17.86 17.08
C ASP A 25 4.43 -17.42 15.62
N GLY A 26 3.38 -16.64 15.30
CA GLY A 26 2.99 -16.28 13.95
C GLY A 26 3.89 -15.28 13.22
N LEU A 27 5.02 -14.89 13.80
CA LEU A 27 6.02 -14.02 13.17
C LEU A 27 7.26 -14.83 12.77
N SER A 28 7.77 -14.57 11.57
CA SER A 28 9.03 -15.15 11.10
C SER A 28 10.21 -14.35 11.64
N GLY A 29 10.64 -14.63 12.88
CA GLY A 29 11.75 -13.96 13.56
C GLY A 29 11.31 -13.07 14.72
N ASN A 30 12.16 -12.12 15.11
CA ASN A 30 11.89 -11.24 16.24
C ASN A 30 10.95 -10.11 15.85
N GLU A 31 10.06 -9.71 16.77
CA GLU A 31 9.11 -8.62 16.58
C GLU A 31 9.78 -7.24 16.43
N ASP A 32 10.96 -7.07 17.02
CA ASP A 32 11.76 -5.83 17.00
C ASP A 32 10.96 -4.58 17.41
N CYS A 33 10.40 -4.64 18.62
CA CYS A 33 9.62 -3.55 19.23
C CYS A 33 8.38 -3.13 18.41
N GLY A 34 7.73 -4.08 17.72
CA GLY A 34 6.52 -3.82 16.94
C GLY A 34 6.76 -3.51 15.47
N GLN A 35 8.01 -3.55 15.01
CA GLN A 35 8.35 -3.26 13.62
C GLN A 35 7.74 -4.28 12.65
N MET A 36 7.76 -5.56 13.00
CA MET A 36 7.21 -6.62 12.16
C MET A 36 5.69 -6.53 12.05
N SER A 37 4.98 -6.33 13.15
CA SER A 37 3.52 -6.11 13.15
C SER A 37 3.14 -4.84 12.40
N ALA A 38 3.87 -3.74 12.58
CA ALA A 38 3.64 -2.51 11.85
C ALA A 38 3.81 -2.70 10.34
N TRP A 39 4.83 -3.45 9.91
CA TRP A 39 5.04 -3.76 8.50
C TRP A 39 3.85 -4.53 7.92
N TYR A 40 3.37 -5.56 8.64
CA TYR A 40 2.21 -6.34 8.22
C TYR A 40 0.95 -5.50 8.09
N ILE A 41 0.64 -4.67 9.11
CA ILE A 41 -0.53 -3.80 9.12
C ILE A 41 -0.50 -2.84 7.94
N PHE A 42 0.59 -2.09 7.74
CA PHE A 42 0.69 -1.14 6.63
C PHE A 42 0.63 -1.83 5.27
N SER A 43 1.33 -2.95 5.11
CA SER A 43 1.32 -3.72 3.86
C SER A 43 -0.07 -4.26 3.54
N SER A 44 -0.81 -4.73 4.55
CA SER A 44 -2.18 -5.23 4.42
C SER A 44 -3.19 -4.14 4.06
N ILE A 45 -2.98 -2.90 4.53
CA ILE A 45 -3.77 -1.73 4.16
C ILE A 45 -3.54 -1.33 2.70
N GLY A 46 -2.38 -1.65 2.14
CA GLY A 46 -2.03 -1.37 0.75
C GLY A 46 -1.01 -0.25 0.55
N PHE A 47 -0.31 0.21 1.60
CA PHE A 47 0.80 1.14 1.47
C PHE A 47 1.82 0.99 2.61
N TYR A 48 3.04 1.47 2.40
CA TYR A 48 4.11 1.38 3.40
C TYR A 48 5.01 2.61 3.39
N PRO A 49 5.39 3.14 4.58
CA PRO A 49 6.33 4.26 4.69
C PRO A 49 7.77 3.76 4.54
N VAL A 50 8.26 3.62 3.31
CA VAL A 50 9.64 3.16 3.02
C VAL A 50 10.69 4.06 3.67
N ASN A 51 10.41 5.37 3.72
CA ASN A 51 11.18 6.33 4.49
C ASN A 51 10.21 7.11 5.40
N PRO A 52 10.09 6.76 6.68
CA PRO A 52 9.11 7.37 7.56
C PRO A 52 9.35 8.86 7.82
N THR A 53 10.55 9.37 7.57
CA THR A 53 10.87 10.79 7.82
C THR A 53 10.31 11.75 6.76
N ASN A 54 9.97 11.26 5.56
CA ASN A 54 9.45 12.10 4.48
C ASN A 54 7.92 12.15 4.38
N GLY A 55 7.22 11.36 5.22
CA GLY A 55 5.76 11.31 5.22
C GLY A 55 5.13 10.76 3.93
N LEU A 56 5.86 9.96 3.16
CA LEU A 56 5.36 9.31 1.95
C LEU A 56 5.06 7.83 2.21
N TYR A 57 3.92 7.38 1.73
CA TYR A 57 3.49 5.98 1.79
C TYR A 57 3.41 5.43 0.38
N VAL A 58 4.30 4.51 0.04
CA VAL A 58 4.36 3.87 -1.28
C VAL A 58 3.31 2.77 -1.37
N PHE A 59 2.55 2.74 -2.46
CA PHE A 59 1.50 1.77 -2.67
C PHE A 59 2.03 0.35 -2.86
N GLY A 60 1.27 -0.60 -2.35
CA GLY A 60 1.46 -2.03 -2.51
C GLY A 60 0.13 -2.71 -2.84
N SER A 61 0.05 -4.01 -2.67
CA SER A 61 -1.16 -4.79 -2.88
C SER A 61 -1.97 -4.86 -1.57
N PRO A 62 -3.14 -4.22 -1.46
CA PRO A 62 -3.97 -4.34 -0.28
C PRO A 62 -4.54 -5.75 -0.13
N LEU A 63 -4.73 -6.21 1.12
CA LEU A 63 -5.37 -7.49 1.44
C LEU A 63 -6.86 -7.35 1.74
N PHE A 64 -7.33 -6.17 2.14
CA PHE A 64 -8.70 -5.94 2.58
C PHE A 64 -9.50 -5.20 1.50
N ASP A 65 -10.80 -5.51 1.41
CA ASP A 65 -11.71 -4.82 0.51
C ASP A 65 -12.00 -3.39 0.97
N GLU A 66 -12.04 -3.17 2.29
CA GLU A 66 -12.23 -1.86 2.89
C GLU A 66 -11.44 -1.72 4.19
N VAL A 67 -10.78 -0.57 4.35
CA VAL A 67 -10.14 -0.15 5.60
C VAL A 67 -10.58 1.27 5.94
N LYS A 68 -10.95 1.50 7.19
CA LYS A 68 -11.31 2.83 7.71
C LYS A 68 -10.30 3.28 8.74
N ILE A 69 -9.65 4.40 8.49
CA ILE A 69 -8.74 5.05 9.42
C ILE A 69 -9.47 6.23 10.06
N ASN A 70 -9.72 6.14 11.36
CA ASN A 70 -10.30 7.24 12.12
C ASN A 70 -9.22 8.28 12.41
N LEU A 71 -9.50 9.52 12.05
CA LEU A 71 -8.61 10.65 12.18
C LEU A 71 -9.12 11.63 13.25
N PRO A 72 -8.27 12.55 13.75
CA PRO A 72 -8.73 13.62 14.63
C PRO A 72 -9.86 14.44 13.99
N GLN A 73 -10.68 15.09 14.84
CA GLN A 73 -11.82 15.91 14.45
C GLN A 73 -12.93 15.13 13.72
N GLU A 74 -13.14 13.87 14.10
CA GLU A 74 -14.18 12.98 13.55
C GLU A 74 -14.05 12.74 12.03
N LYS A 75 -12.90 13.02 11.46
CA LYS A 75 -12.61 12.71 10.05
C LYS A 75 -12.31 11.22 9.89
N GLN A 76 -12.50 10.73 8.68
CA GLN A 76 -12.11 9.38 8.29
C GLN A 76 -11.36 9.41 6.96
N PHE A 77 -10.39 8.52 6.82
CA PHE A 77 -9.78 8.19 5.55
C PHE A 77 -10.13 6.73 5.23
N ILE A 78 -10.83 6.53 4.13
CA ILE A 78 -11.36 5.22 3.73
C ILE A 78 -10.54 4.71 2.56
N ILE A 79 -10.06 3.49 2.66
CA ILE A 79 -9.35 2.80 1.59
C ILE A 79 -10.27 1.69 1.09
N LYS A 80 -10.54 1.66 -0.20
CA LYS A 80 -11.32 0.61 -0.85
C LYS A 80 -10.52 -0.10 -1.91
N THR A 81 -10.77 -1.38 -2.08
CA THR A 81 -10.10 -2.22 -3.07
C THR A 81 -11.16 -2.90 -3.93
N GLU A 82 -11.23 -2.49 -5.18
CA GLU A 82 -12.11 -3.09 -6.19
C GLU A 82 -11.41 -4.26 -6.88
N ASN A 83 -12.17 -5.31 -7.22
CA ASN A 83 -11.68 -6.55 -7.83
C ASN A 83 -10.59 -7.26 -7.01
N ASN A 84 -10.64 -7.13 -5.68
CA ASN A 84 -9.69 -7.77 -4.79
C ASN A 84 -9.83 -9.30 -4.83
N SER A 85 -8.71 -9.99 -5.03
CA SER A 85 -8.64 -11.46 -4.97
C SER A 85 -7.18 -11.90 -4.87
N ASP A 86 -6.96 -13.17 -4.54
CA ASP A 86 -5.61 -13.76 -4.44
C ASP A 86 -4.80 -13.69 -5.75
N SER A 87 -5.50 -13.57 -6.90
CA SER A 87 -4.87 -13.44 -8.23
C SER A 87 -4.75 -12.00 -8.69
N ASN A 88 -5.55 -11.07 -8.17
CA ASN A 88 -5.56 -9.66 -8.59
C ASN A 88 -4.67 -8.81 -7.68
N ILE A 89 -3.38 -9.01 -7.77
CA ILE A 89 -2.38 -8.39 -6.89
C ILE A 89 -1.76 -7.10 -7.44
N TYR A 90 -2.06 -6.74 -8.68
CA TYR A 90 -1.46 -5.58 -9.34
C TYR A 90 -2.44 -4.42 -9.44
N ILE A 91 -2.01 -3.24 -9.02
CA ILE A 91 -2.79 -2.00 -9.16
C ILE A 91 -2.97 -1.68 -10.65
N GLN A 92 -4.22 -1.51 -11.07
CA GLN A 92 -4.60 -1.09 -12.41
C GLN A 92 -4.80 0.41 -12.48
N SER A 93 -5.52 0.96 -11.51
CA SER A 93 -5.75 2.40 -11.37
C SER A 93 -5.94 2.76 -9.90
N VAL A 94 -5.77 4.03 -9.59
CA VAL A 94 -6.04 4.59 -8.26
C VAL A 94 -6.90 5.83 -8.42
N LYS A 95 -7.87 6.01 -7.52
CA LYS A 95 -8.65 7.25 -7.40
C LYS A 95 -8.51 7.80 -5.99
N LEU A 96 -8.35 9.10 -5.88
CA LEU A 96 -8.39 9.84 -4.61
C LEU A 96 -9.56 10.82 -4.65
N ASN A 97 -10.52 10.63 -3.74
CA ASN A 97 -11.75 11.43 -3.69
C ASN A 97 -12.54 11.46 -5.03
N GLY A 98 -12.56 10.34 -5.75
CA GLY A 98 -13.25 10.17 -7.02
C GLY A 98 -12.47 10.62 -8.26
N GLU A 99 -11.34 11.29 -8.09
CA GLU A 99 -10.49 11.75 -9.20
C GLU A 99 -9.33 10.77 -9.47
N ASN A 100 -8.92 10.63 -10.72
CA ASN A 100 -7.78 9.78 -11.09
C ASN A 100 -6.50 10.26 -10.39
N TYR A 101 -5.81 9.30 -9.78
CA TYR A 101 -4.61 9.54 -9.01
C TYR A 101 -3.44 8.71 -9.57
N ASN A 102 -2.54 9.35 -10.29
CA ASN A 102 -1.49 8.68 -11.06
C ASN A 102 -0.19 8.43 -10.27
N TYR A 103 -0.09 8.92 -9.03
CA TYR A 103 1.09 8.71 -8.19
C TYR A 103 1.12 7.28 -7.64
N SER A 104 2.32 6.71 -7.51
CA SER A 104 2.54 5.42 -6.84
C SER A 104 2.69 5.52 -5.32
N TYR A 105 2.33 6.66 -4.75
CA TYR A 105 2.42 6.94 -3.32
C TYR A 105 1.36 7.96 -2.91
N ILE A 106 1.08 8.04 -1.62
CA ILE A 106 0.26 9.09 -1.01
C ILE A 106 1.04 9.77 0.11
N THR A 107 0.76 11.04 0.38
CA THR A 107 1.40 11.75 1.48
C THR A 107 0.60 11.62 2.78
N HIS A 108 1.31 11.66 3.92
CA HIS A 108 0.66 11.74 5.23
C HIS A 108 -0.33 12.91 5.32
N LYS A 109 0.04 14.05 4.72
CA LYS A 109 -0.82 15.24 4.66
C LYS A 109 -2.15 14.96 3.94
N ASP A 110 -2.14 14.17 2.87
CA ASP A 110 -3.37 13.84 2.13
C ASP A 110 -4.24 12.88 2.92
N ILE A 111 -3.66 11.89 3.58
CA ILE A 111 -4.39 11.00 4.48
C ILE A 111 -5.08 11.80 5.60
N MET A 112 -4.35 12.73 6.24
CA MET A 112 -4.86 13.54 7.37
C MET A 112 -5.95 14.54 6.99
N LYS A 113 -6.17 14.83 5.71
CA LYS A 113 -7.33 15.60 5.25
C LYS A 113 -8.64 14.81 5.38
N GLY A 114 -8.56 13.48 5.42
CA GLY A 114 -9.67 12.58 5.25
C GLY A 114 -10.05 12.39 3.79
N GLY A 115 -11.02 11.53 3.53
CA GLY A 115 -11.50 11.24 2.18
C GLY A 115 -11.43 9.76 1.83
N GLU A 116 -11.39 9.45 0.55
CA GLU A 116 -11.44 8.09 0.04
C GLU A 116 -10.33 7.82 -0.98
N LEU A 117 -9.64 6.70 -0.80
CA LEU A 117 -8.66 6.16 -1.74
C LEU A 117 -9.19 4.82 -2.28
N VAL A 118 -9.32 4.70 -3.59
CA VAL A 118 -9.83 3.49 -4.24
C VAL A 118 -8.74 2.89 -5.11
N PHE A 119 -8.39 1.63 -4.84
CA PHE A 119 -7.53 0.82 -5.68
C PHE A 119 -8.38 -0.07 -6.59
N GLU A 120 -8.14 -0.05 -7.89
CA GLU A 120 -8.63 -1.07 -8.82
C GLU A 120 -7.53 -2.09 -9.05
N MET A 121 -7.81 -3.36 -8.78
CA MET A 121 -6.82 -4.43 -8.84
C MET A 121 -7.02 -5.32 -10.08
N GLY A 122 -5.95 -5.98 -10.51
CA GLY A 122 -5.98 -6.92 -11.60
C GLY A 122 -4.85 -7.95 -11.55
N SER A 123 -4.96 -9.00 -12.37
CA SER A 123 -4.03 -10.13 -12.38
C SER A 123 -2.76 -9.90 -13.23
N ILE A 124 -2.74 -8.83 -14.02
CA ILE A 124 -1.62 -8.53 -14.93
C ILE A 124 -1.01 -7.16 -14.53
N PRO A 125 0.33 -7.03 -14.47
CA PRO A 125 0.97 -5.75 -14.19
C PRO A 125 0.56 -4.65 -15.19
N ASN A 126 0.02 -3.53 -14.69
CA ASN A 126 -0.25 -2.37 -15.53
C ASN A 126 1.00 -1.53 -15.69
N LYS A 127 1.60 -1.57 -16.88
CA LYS A 127 2.82 -0.84 -17.21
C LYS A 127 2.63 0.66 -17.42
N SER A 128 1.39 1.13 -17.52
CA SER A 128 1.08 2.55 -17.70
C SER A 128 0.83 3.27 -16.37
N PHE A 129 0.48 2.56 -15.29
CA PHE A 129 0.27 3.16 -13.98
C PHE A 129 1.60 3.66 -13.40
N ALA A 130 1.64 4.93 -13.00
CA ALA A 130 2.80 5.63 -12.43
C ALA A 130 4.09 5.47 -13.28
N ASN A 131 3.94 5.39 -14.60
CA ASN A 131 5.06 5.18 -15.52
C ASN A 131 6.02 6.37 -15.54
N ASP A 132 5.51 7.60 -15.51
CA ASP A 132 6.33 8.78 -15.55
C ASP A 132 7.07 9.00 -14.22
N LYS A 133 8.31 9.45 -14.31
CA LYS A 133 9.17 9.64 -13.12
C LYS A 133 8.59 10.62 -12.09
N GLU A 134 7.77 11.57 -12.54
CA GLU A 134 7.12 12.54 -11.64
C GLU A 134 6.09 11.90 -10.70
N PHE A 135 5.49 10.78 -11.10
CA PHE A 135 4.50 10.04 -10.31
C PHE A 135 5.12 9.05 -9.31
N ARG A 136 6.45 9.00 -9.24
CA ARG A 136 7.19 8.11 -8.33
C ARG A 136 7.77 8.89 -7.16
N PRO A 137 7.93 8.24 -5.99
CA PRO A 137 8.60 8.87 -4.85
C PRO A 137 10.01 9.30 -5.26
N LYS A 138 10.37 10.54 -4.96
CA LYS A 138 11.72 11.04 -5.20
C LYS A 138 12.58 10.70 -3.98
N SER A 139 13.71 10.02 -4.19
CA SER A 139 14.77 9.93 -3.21
C SER A 139 15.43 11.30 -3.10
N LYS A 140 15.31 11.95 -1.95
CA LYS A 140 16.21 13.07 -1.64
C LYS A 140 17.56 12.45 -1.29
N MET A 141 18.53 12.49 -2.21
CA MET A 141 19.92 12.37 -1.81
C MET A 141 20.27 13.67 -1.09
N TYR A 142 20.65 13.56 0.18
CA TYR A 142 21.28 14.62 0.95
C TYR A 142 22.73 14.74 0.56
#